data_84a26d3787ac0b16755c035a41943cb8
#
_entry.id   84a26d3787ac0b16755c035a41943cb8
#
_cell.length_a   1.000
_cell.length_b   1.000
_cell.length_c   1.000
_cell.angle_alpha   90.00
_cell.angle_beta   90.00
_cell.angle_gamma   90.00
#
_symmetry.space_group_name_H-M   'P 1'
#
loop_
_entity.id
_entity.type
_entity.pdbx_description
1 polymer ?
#
loop_
_entity_poly.entity_id
_entity_poly.type
_entity_poly.pdbx_seq_one_letter_code
_entity_poly.pdbx_strand_id
1 'polypeptide(L)'
;MIEFHRLEEVRQRRPLIHCVSNIVTAGDCANLALAVGASPMMAHAPEEMTDITAISNATVLNTGTPDEIRFEVCAQCGKAANAAQTPVVLDPVGVGASPWRLRRVQELLHLFTPTILRVNLGEAQALSAGSGREQGVDSPQQADWEVRLTVAKALALRRHTTVLLSGPEDIVTDGQRSWCLPGGSDLMSSVTGTGCMLSVLCGVFAAVEPDGARAAVLASAFWKVCSSRAEEAAAGRGPGTFRTALMDAAGTLTAGEFAALAQIREL
;
A
#
# COMPACT_ATOMS: atom_id res chain seq x y z
N MET A 1 -2.93 -12.41 -16.61
CA MET A 1 -4.29 -12.58 -16.02
C MET A 1 -4.19 -12.36 -14.51
N ILE A 2 -5.18 -11.70 -13.88
CA ILE A 2 -5.24 -11.49 -12.43
C ILE A 2 -5.88 -12.71 -11.77
N GLU A 3 -5.24 -13.22 -10.73
CA GLU A 3 -5.60 -14.50 -10.09
C GLU A 3 -6.30 -14.27 -8.75
N PHE A 4 -7.61 -14.10 -8.75
CA PHE A 4 -8.41 -13.79 -7.55
C PHE A 4 -8.37 -14.89 -6.46
N HIS A 5 -8.05 -16.13 -6.82
CA HIS A 5 -7.87 -17.23 -5.87
C HIS A 5 -6.70 -17.00 -4.88
N ARG A 6 -5.83 -16.02 -5.15
CA ARG A 6 -4.78 -15.60 -4.21
C ARG A 6 -5.33 -15.17 -2.85
N LEU A 7 -6.58 -14.70 -2.79
CA LEU A 7 -7.24 -14.42 -1.50
C LEU A 7 -7.42 -15.69 -0.66
N GLU A 8 -7.79 -16.80 -1.29
CA GLU A 8 -7.89 -18.08 -0.59
C GLU A 8 -6.52 -18.59 -0.15
N GLU A 9 -5.50 -18.40 -0.99
CA GLU A 9 -4.13 -18.76 -0.66
C GLU A 9 -3.60 -17.95 0.54
N VAL A 10 -3.90 -16.67 0.65
CA VAL A 10 -3.62 -15.85 1.84
C VAL A 10 -4.23 -16.49 3.10
N ARG A 11 -5.51 -16.85 3.05
CA ARG A 11 -6.24 -17.43 4.19
C ARG A 11 -5.73 -18.82 4.60
N GLN A 12 -5.29 -19.61 3.63
CA GLN A 12 -4.72 -20.95 3.87
C GLN A 12 -3.31 -20.87 4.44
N ARG A 13 -2.45 -20.02 3.83
CA ARG A 13 -1.02 -19.94 4.19
C ARG A 13 -0.75 -19.05 5.38
N ARG A 14 -1.66 -18.10 5.67
CA ARG A 14 -1.52 -17.11 6.75
C ARG A 14 -0.15 -16.43 6.77
N PRO A 15 0.28 -15.79 5.66
CA PRO A 15 1.63 -15.27 5.54
C PRO A 15 1.94 -14.27 6.65
N LEU A 16 3.18 -14.33 7.16
CA LEU A 16 3.69 -13.39 8.14
C LEU A 16 4.09 -12.09 7.44
N ILE A 17 3.46 -10.99 7.82
CA ILE A 17 3.70 -9.66 7.25
C ILE A 17 4.36 -8.78 8.32
N HIS A 18 5.63 -8.45 8.13
CA HIS A 18 6.32 -7.50 8.98
C HIS A 18 5.90 -6.08 8.60
N CYS A 19 5.27 -5.37 9.53
CA CYS A 19 4.77 -4.01 9.34
C CYS A 19 5.51 -3.03 10.24
N VAL A 20 6.42 -2.26 9.66
CA VAL A 20 6.97 -1.04 10.29
C VAL A 20 5.97 0.07 10.05
N SER A 21 4.99 0.19 10.93
CA SER A 21 3.85 1.10 10.78
C SER A 21 4.03 2.39 11.57
N ASN A 22 3.37 3.46 11.11
CA ASN A 22 3.24 4.69 11.89
C ASN A 22 2.30 4.48 13.10
N ILE A 23 2.48 5.29 14.15
CA ILE A 23 1.76 5.12 15.42
C ILE A 23 0.25 5.41 15.31
N VAL A 24 -0.18 6.17 14.30
CA VAL A 24 -1.59 6.56 14.13
C VAL A 24 -2.43 5.38 13.62
N THR A 25 -1.84 4.52 12.77
CA THR A 25 -2.58 3.50 12.02
C THR A 25 -2.14 2.07 12.32
N ALA A 26 -1.16 1.88 13.20
CA ALA A 26 -0.59 0.55 13.50
C ALA A 26 -1.66 -0.49 13.89
N GLY A 27 -2.60 -0.13 14.76
CA GLY A 27 -3.68 -1.03 15.19
C GLY A 27 -4.63 -1.40 14.04
N ASP A 28 -4.99 -0.43 13.18
CA ASP A 28 -5.87 -0.67 12.03
C ASP A 28 -5.18 -1.55 10.98
N CYS A 29 -3.90 -1.30 10.74
CA CYS A 29 -3.08 -2.11 9.84
C CYS A 29 -2.98 -3.57 10.30
N ALA A 30 -2.75 -3.79 11.60
CA ALA A 30 -2.71 -5.12 12.19
C ALA A 30 -4.07 -5.84 12.09
N ASN A 31 -5.16 -5.14 12.44
CA ASN A 31 -6.51 -5.69 12.38
C ASN A 31 -6.93 -6.03 10.93
N LEU A 32 -6.58 -5.20 9.96
CA LEU A 32 -6.85 -5.50 8.56
C LEU A 32 -6.09 -6.74 8.08
N ALA A 33 -4.79 -6.86 8.40
CA ALA A 33 -4.02 -8.05 8.04
C ALA A 33 -4.65 -9.32 8.61
N LEU A 34 -5.10 -9.29 9.88
CA LEU A 34 -5.83 -10.40 10.51
C LEU A 34 -7.17 -10.67 9.82
N ALA A 35 -7.95 -9.65 9.51
CA ALA A 35 -9.25 -9.79 8.87
C ALA A 35 -9.13 -10.48 7.49
N VAL A 36 -8.12 -10.14 6.70
CA VAL A 36 -7.88 -10.76 5.38
C VAL A 36 -7.35 -12.20 5.52
N GLY A 37 -6.80 -12.58 6.68
CA GLY A 37 -6.29 -13.92 6.96
C GLY A 37 -4.77 -14.03 7.03
N ALA A 38 -4.04 -12.90 6.99
CA ALA A 38 -2.59 -12.88 7.20
C ALA A 38 -2.23 -12.78 8.69
N SER A 39 -0.94 -12.88 9.00
CA SER A 39 -0.38 -12.76 10.36
C SER A 39 0.50 -11.51 10.44
N PRO A 40 0.06 -10.40 11.07
CA PRO A 40 0.87 -9.21 11.19
C PRO A 40 1.93 -9.34 12.31
N MET A 41 3.13 -8.82 12.05
CA MET A 41 4.18 -8.58 13.03
C MET A 41 4.49 -7.09 13.05
N MET A 42 4.23 -6.42 14.19
CA MET A 42 4.36 -4.96 14.32
C MET A 42 5.68 -4.57 15.03
N ALA A 43 6.77 -5.25 14.68
CA ALA A 43 8.08 -5.01 15.28
C ALA A 43 8.68 -3.69 14.77
N HIS A 44 9.44 -2.99 15.65
CA HIS A 44 10.05 -1.72 15.32
C HIS A 44 11.34 -1.41 16.10
N ALA A 45 11.82 -2.33 16.96
CA ALA A 45 13.09 -2.16 17.65
C ALA A 45 14.26 -2.47 16.70
N PRO A 46 15.25 -1.56 16.53
CA PRO A 46 16.34 -1.77 15.56
C PRO A 46 17.08 -3.11 15.75
N GLU A 47 17.17 -3.58 16.97
CA GLU A 47 17.90 -4.80 17.34
C GLU A 47 17.33 -6.09 16.75
N GLU A 48 16.02 -6.12 16.46
CA GLU A 48 15.33 -7.32 15.96
C GLU A 48 14.98 -7.26 14.47
N MET A 49 15.22 -6.14 13.79
CA MET A 49 14.71 -5.90 12.43
C MET A 49 15.16 -6.94 11.41
N THR A 50 16.42 -7.30 11.43
CA THR A 50 16.97 -8.28 10.48
C THR A 50 16.36 -9.66 10.71
N ASP A 51 16.23 -10.09 11.96
CA ASP A 51 15.70 -11.40 12.32
C ASP A 51 14.21 -11.53 11.99
N ILE A 52 13.41 -10.51 12.33
CA ILE A 52 11.98 -10.48 12.01
C ILE A 52 11.76 -10.43 10.48
N THR A 53 12.54 -9.62 9.78
CA THR A 53 12.44 -9.55 8.31
C THR A 53 12.79 -10.90 7.66
N ALA A 54 13.79 -11.61 8.19
CA ALA A 54 14.23 -12.89 7.64
C ALA A 54 13.17 -14.00 7.70
N ILE A 55 12.29 -13.98 8.70
CA ILE A 55 11.20 -14.96 8.85
C ILE A 55 9.88 -14.52 8.20
N SER A 56 9.82 -13.30 7.70
CA SER A 56 8.59 -12.71 7.14
C SER A 56 8.41 -13.05 5.66
N ASN A 57 7.17 -13.18 5.22
CA ASN A 57 6.81 -13.43 3.82
C ASN A 57 6.71 -12.14 2.99
N ALA A 58 6.52 -11.00 3.64
CA ALA A 58 6.62 -9.66 3.05
C ALA A 58 6.90 -8.62 4.16
N THR A 59 7.47 -7.49 3.76
CA THR A 59 7.76 -6.37 4.67
C THR A 59 7.09 -5.10 4.16
N VAL A 60 6.37 -4.40 5.04
CA VAL A 60 5.67 -3.14 4.74
C VAL A 60 6.29 -2.02 5.57
N LEU A 61 6.89 -1.06 4.89
CA LEU A 61 7.63 0.06 5.47
C LEU A 61 6.85 1.35 5.27
N ASN A 62 6.33 1.91 6.36
CA ASN A 62 5.53 3.13 6.35
C ASN A 62 6.29 4.24 7.08
N THR A 63 6.58 5.35 6.39
CA THR A 63 7.34 6.47 6.94
C THR A 63 6.48 7.57 7.57
N GLY A 64 5.21 7.31 7.84
CA GLY A 64 4.35 8.23 8.60
C GLY A 64 4.84 8.39 10.05
N THR A 65 4.53 9.53 10.69
CA THR A 65 5.06 9.89 12.03
C THR A 65 6.56 9.63 12.17
N PRO A 66 7.41 10.23 11.30
CA PRO A 66 8.81 9.86 11.16
C PRO A 66 9.68 10.45 12.26
N ASP A 67 10.69 9.66 12.64
CA ASP A 67 11.87 10.05 13.39
C ASP A 67 13.12 9.36 12.79
N GLU A 68 14.30 9.61 13.33
CA GLU A 68 15.55 9.02 12.81
C GLU A 68 15.55 7.50 12.98
N ILE A 69 15.04 6.98 14.10
CA ILE A 69 14.96 5.53 14.38
C ILE A 69 14.09 4.84 13.34
N ARG A 70 12.96 5.44 12.95
CA ARG A 70 12.08 4.89 11.94
C ARG A 70 12.76 4.74 10.58
N PHE A 71 13.53 5.75 10.15
CA PHE A 71 14.28 5.67 8.92
C PHE A 71 15.41 4.63 8.98
N GLU A 72 16.08 4.51 10.13
CA GLU A 72 17.07 3.47 10.37
C GLU A 72 16.45 2.07 10.26
N VAL A 73 15.35 1.83 10.96
CA VAL A 73 14.58 0.58 10.92
C VAL A 73 14.12 0.26 9.50
N CYS A 74 13.55 1.23 8.78
CA CYS A 74 13.14 1.04 7.39
C CYS A 74 14.33 0.67 6.49
N ALA A 75 15.50 1.28 6.70
CA ALA A 75 16.71 0.97 5.93
C ALA A 75 17.22 -0.46 6.23
N GLN A 76 17.22 -0.88 7.48
CA GLN A 76 17.63 -2.23 7.88
C GLN A 76 16.70 -3.28 7.27
N CYS A 77 15.38 -3.12 7.46
CA CYS A 77 14.39 -4.05 6.93
C CYS A 77 14.41 -4.12 5.40
N GLY A 78 14.46 -2.95 4.72
CA GLY A 78 14.48 -2.92 3.25
C GLY A 78 15.70 -3.62 2.66
N LYS A 79 16.88 -3.42 3.24
CA LYS A 79 18.12 -4.12 2.82
C LYS A 79 18.05 -5.62 3.10
N ALA A 80 17.59 -6.01 4.29
CA ALA A 80 17.46 -7.40 4.67
C ALA A 80 16.47 -8.15 3.76
N ALA A 81 15.31 -7.54 3.48
CA ALA A 81 14.31 -8.12 2.60
C ALA A 81 14.81 -8.24 1.15
N ASN A 82 15.50 -7.22 0.61
CA ASN A 82 16.10 -7.31 -0.73
C ASN A 82 17.17 -8.42 -0.79
N ALA A 83 18.00 -8.58 0.24
CA ALA A 83 19.00 -9.65 0.30
C ALA A 83 18.34 -11.04 0.35
N ALA A 84 17.22 -11.19 1.03
CA ALA A 84 16.43 -12.41 1.12
C ALA A 84 15.47 -12.61 -0.08
N GLN A 85 15.41 -11.67 -1.01
CA GLN A 85 14.42 -11.66 -2.13
C GLN A 85 12.96 -11.70 -1.63
N THR A 86 12.71 -11.16 -0.45
CA THR A 86 11.36 -11.02 0.13
C THR A 86 10.72 -9.72 -0.35
N PRO A 87 9.43 -9.71 -0.72
CA PRO A 87 8.75 -8.51 -1.17
C PRO A 87 8.79 -7.37 -0.15
N VAL A 88 9.06 -6.15 -0.64
CA VAL A 88 9.05 -4.92 0.17
C VAL A 88 8.03 -3.95 -0.39
N VAL A 89 7.14 -3.47 0.46
CA VAL A 89 6.23 -2.35 0.15
C VAL A 89 6.76 -1.11 0.88
N LEU A 90 6.94 -0.02 0.16
CA LEU A 90 7.26 1.28 0.75
C LEU A 90 6.08 2.24 0.61
N ASP A 91 5.66 2.82 1.73
CA ASP A 91 4.63 3.86 1.83
C ASP A 91 5.27 5.14 2.40
N PRO A 92 5.72 6.07 1.53
CA PRO A 92 6.45 7.26 1.93
C PRO A 92 5.52 8.39 2.34
N VAL A 93 4.66 8.15 3.33
CA VAL A 93 3.59 9.05 3.79
C VAL A 93 4.09 10.49 3.96
N GLY A 94 3.48 11.42 3.22
CA GLY A 94 3.76 12.84 3.31
C GLY A 94 5.21 13.20 2.93
N VAL A 95 5.81 12.49 2.00
CA VAL A 95 7.22 12.68 1.59
C VAL A 95 7.50 14.10 1.09
N GLY A 96 6.54 14.78 0.49
CA GLY A 96 6.66 16.16 0.03
C GLY A 96 6.40 17.23 1.09
N ALA A 97 5.95 16.85 2.29
CA ALA A 97 5.58 17.80 3.34
C ALA A 97 6.79 18.58 3.92
N SER A 98 8.01 18.04 3.81
CA SER A 98 9.23 18.76 4.20
C SER A 98 10.47 18.29 3.42
N PRO A 99 11.47 19.18 3.24
CA PRO A 99 12.74 18.79 2.62
C PRO A 99 13.47 17.67 3.38
N TRP A 100 13.30 17.60 4.70
CA TRP A 100 13.88 16.54 5.52
C TRP A 100 13.26 15.16 5.19
N ARG A 101 11.93 15.05 5.15
CA ARG A 101 11.24 13.80 4.76
C ARG A 101 11.67 13.36 3.37
N LEU A 102 11.68 14.27 2.42
CA LEU A 102 12.07 13.98 1.04
C LEU A 102 13.50 13.41 0.96
N ARG A 103 14.47 14.04 1.61
CA ARG A 103 15.85 13.52 1.66
C ARG A 103 15.90 12.13 2.27
N ARG A 104 15.26 11.92 3.44
CA ARG A 104 15.29 10.63 4.14
C ARG A 104 14.65 9.50 3.29
N VAL A 105 13.54 9.76 2.62
CA VAL A 105 12.92 8.77 1.72
C VAL A 105 13.78 8.52 0.48
N GLN A 106 14.41 9.56 -0.09
CA GLN A 106 15.36 9.38 -1.19
C GLN A 106 16.55 8.51 -0.79
N GLU A 107 17.08 8.68 0.42
CA GLU A 107 18.12 7.82 0.98
C GLU A 107 17.66 6.35 1.09
N LEU A 108 16.45 6.09 1.57
CA LEU A 108 15.88 4.73 1.59
C LEU A 108 15.86 4.13 0.19
N LEU A 109 15.35 4.88 -0.81
CA LEU A 109 15.25 4.44 -2.21
C LEU A 109 16.63 4.26 -2.92
N HIS A 110 17.72 4.71 -2.31
CA HIS A 110 19.09 4.37 -2.74
C HIS A 110 19.64 3.11 -2.05
N LEU A 111 19.11 2.76 -0.87
CA LEU A 111 19.60 1.63 -0.08
C LEU A 111 18.94 0.30 -0.46
N PHE A 112 17.69 0.34 -0.91
CA PHE A 112 16.94 -0.83 -1.36
C PHE A 112 15.91 -0.47 -2.43
N THR A 113 15.50 -1.46 -3.21
CA THR A 113 14.43 -1.33 -4.21
C THR A 113 13.15 -1.93 -3.68
N PRO A 114 12.08 -1.15 -3.47
CA PRO A 114 10.79 -1.72 -3.09
C PRO A 114 10.19 -2.51 -4.25
N THR A 115 9.53 -3.62 -3.95
CA THR A 115 8.70 -4.36 -4.91
C THR A 115 7.50 -3.54 -5.33
N ILE A 116 6.89 -2.84 -4.36
CA ILE A 116 5.75 -1.94 -4.58
C ILE A 116 6.02 -0.63 -3.84
N LEU A 117 5.91 0.48 -4.56
CA LEU A 117 5.91 1.83 -4.03
C LEU A 117 4.48 2.36 -4.07
N ARG A 118 3.83 2.46 -2.91
CA ARG A 118 2.47 2.98 -2.79
C ARG A 118 2.53 4.47 -2.48
N VAL A 119 1.93 5.29 -3.34
CA VAL A 119 1.94 6.76 -3.24
C VAL A 119 0.60 7.35 -3.66
N ASN A 120 0.31 8.58 -3.22
CA ASN A 120 -0.67 9.44 -3.85
C ASN A 120 0.01 10.33 -4.91
N LEU A 121 -0.76 11.15 -5.63
CA LEU A 121 -0.21 11.99 -6.71
C LEU A 121 0.85 12.99 -6.19
N GLY A 122 0.59 13.67 -5.07
CA GLY A 122 1.53 14.65 -4.50
C GLY A 122 2.84 14.00 -4.07
N GLU A 123 2.77 12.83 -3.43
CA GLU A 123 3.94 12.03 -3.06
C GLU A 123 4.75 11.59 -4.30
N ALA A 124 4.04 11.13 -5.35
CA ALA A 124 4.69 10.75 -6.60
C ALA A 124 5.37 11.93 -7.29
N GLN A 125 4.74 13.09 -7.32
CA GLN A 125 5.30 14.32 -7.87
C GLN A 125 6.53 14.78 -7.07
N ALA A 126 6.47 14.76 -5.72
CA ALA A 126 7.59 15.11 -4.86
C ALA A 126 8.81 14.21 -5.10
N LEU A 127 8.60 12.90 -5.23
CA LEU A 127 9.66 11.94 -5.53
C LEU A 127 10.22 12.08 -6.95
N SER A 128 9.42 12.58 -7.89
CA SER A 128 9.83 12.79 -9.29
C SER A 128 10.60 14.10 -9.47
N ALA A 129 10.18 15.18 -8.82
CA ALA A 129 10.76 16.52 -8.99
C ALA A 129 12.08 16.72 -8.23
N GLY A 130 12.37 15.92 -7.20
CA GLY A 130 13.56 16.08 -6.36
C GLY A 130 13.53 17.31 -5.43
N SER A 131 12.52 18.19 -5.57
CA SER A 131 12.27 19.36 -4.72
C SER A 131 10.76 19.61 -4.72
N GLY A 132 10.06 19.13 -3.70
CA GLY A 132 8.62 19.26 -3.60
C GLY A 132 8.19 20.30 -2.57
N ARG A 133 7.11 21.01 -2.85
CA ARG A 133 6.23 21.61 -1.85
C ARG A 133 4.88 20.94 -2.02
N GLU A 134 4.56 19.98 -1.17
CA GLU A 134 3.18 19.54 -0.98
C GLU A 134 2.44 20.56 -0.11
N GLN A 135 1.25 20.94 -0.53
CA GLN A 135 0.30 21.65 0.35
C GLN A 135 -0.58 20.58 1.03
N GLY A 136 -0.10 20.06 2.18
CA GLY A 136 -0.86 19.10 2.98
C GLY A 136 -0.79 17.65 2.49
N VAL A 137 -1.48 16.76 3.22
CA VAL A 137 -1.59 15.33 2.89
C VAL A 137 -2.58 15.08 1.74
N ASP A 138 -3.42 16.08 1.44
CA ASP A 138 -4.42 16.05 0.38
C ASP A 138 -3.82 16.61 -0.91
N SER A 139 -3.46 15.71 -1.81
CA SER A 139 -3.08 16.07 -3.19
C SER A 139 -4.26 16.69 -3.95
N PRO A 140 -4.03 17.59 -4.94
CA PRO A 140 -5.08 18.03 -5.83
C PRO A 140 -5.74 16.81 -6.49
N GLN A 141 -6.95 16.48 -6.06
CA GLN A 141 -7.71 15.32 -6.55
C GLN A 141 -8.15 15.46 -8.03
N GLN A 142 -7.87 16.59 -8.67
CA GLN A 142 -8.37 16.97 -9.99
C GLN A 142 -7.32 16.96 -11.11
N ALA A 143 -6.16 16.32 -10.90
CA ALA A 143 -5.23 16.18 -12.02
C ALA A 143 -5.83 15.23 -13.07
N ASP A 144 -5.65 15.60 -14.35
CA ASP A 144 -6.05 14.78 -15.49
C ASP A 144 -5.48 13.37 -15.37
N TRP A 145 -6.28 12.38 -15.77
CA TRP A 145 -5.92 10.97 -15.79
C TRP A 145 -4.55 10.73 -16.48
N GLU A 146 -4.33 11.36 -17.64
CA GLU A 146 -3.09 11.20 -18.40
C GLU A 146 -1.86 11.70 -17.64
N VAL A 147 -2.00 12.79 -16.90
CA VAL A 147 -0.93 13.32 -16.03
C VAL A 147 -0.60 12.33 -14.93
N ARG A 148 -1.60 11.76 -14.29
CA ARG A 148 -1.43 10.77 -13.22
C ARG A 148 -0.73 9.52 -13.73
N LEU A 149 -1.16 9.00 -14.89
CA LEU A 149 -0.55 7.83 -15.53
C LEU A 149 0.90 8.10 -15.93
N THR A 150 1.17 9.27 -16.50
CA THR A 150 2.53 9.68 -16.92
C THR A 150 3.47 9.75 -15.72
N VAL A 151 3.04 10.38 -14.61
CA VAL A 151 3.82 10.48 -13.39
C VAL A 151 4.10 9.09 -12.79
N ALA A 152 3.08 8.23 -12.72
CA ALA A 152 3.22 6.87 -12.20
C ALA A 152 4.20 6.03 -13.03
N LYS A 153 4.08 6.04 -14.35
CA LYS A 153 4.99 5.33 -15.27
C LYS A 153 6.43 5.82 -15.15
N ALA A 154 6.62 7.14 -15.16
CA ALA A 154 7.97 7.73 -15.03
C ALA A 154 8.64 7.34 -13.71
N LEU A 155 7.87 7.35 -12.61
CA LEU A 155 8.36 6.95 -11.29
C LEU A 155 8.70 5.46 -11.24
N ALA A 156 7.84 4.59 -11.81
CA ALA A 156 8.06 3.14 -11.87
C ALA A 156 9.35 2.79 -12.64
N LEU A 157 9.52 3.37 -13.84
CA LEU A 157 10.73 3.17 -14.65
C LEU A 157 11.99 3.67 -13.95
N ARG A 158 11.93 4.88 -13.35
CA ARG A 158 13.07 5.50 -12.66
C ARG A 158 13.52 4.71 -11.43
N ARG A 159 12.59 4.06 -10.74
CA ARG A 159 12.86 3.34 -9.48
C ARG A 159 12.92 1.82 -9.64
N HIS A 160 12.68 1.31 -10.85
CA HIS A 160 12.63 -0.13 -11.13
C HIS A 160 11.68 -0.87 -10.18
N THR A 161 10.49 -0.33 -9.97
CA THR A 161 9.50 -0.80 -9.00
C THR A 161 8.08 -0.77 -9.58
N THR A 162 7.18 -1.53 -9.01
CA THR A 162 5.75 -1.31 -9.25
C THR A 162 5.29 -0.08 -8.46
N VAL A 163 4.64 0.86 -9.12
CA VAL A 163 3.96 2.00 -8.48
C VAL A 163 2.47 1.73 -8.38
N LEU A 164 1.92 1.81 -7.18
CA LEU A 164 0.49 1.95 -6.93
C LEU A 164 0.22 3.40 -6.57
N LEU A 165 -0.34 4.15 -7.52
CA LEU A 165 -0.74 5.54 -7.33
C LEU A 165 -2.21 5.59 -6.96
N SER A 166 -2.49 5.81 -5.67
CA SER A 166 -3.86 5.86 -5.15
C SER A 166 -4.55 7.19 -5.44
N GLY A 167 -5.88 7.11 -5.59
CA GLY A 167 -6.73 8.28 -5.87
C GLY A 167 -8.18 7.87 -6.11
N PRO A 168 -9.00 8.72 -6.73
CA PRO A 168 -10.38 8.38 -7.09
C PRO A 168 -10.45 7.07 -7.89
N GLU A 169 -9.62 6.96 -8.93
CA GLU A 169 -9.26 5.70 -9.57
C GLU A 169 -7.79 5.42 -9.25
N ASP A 170 -7.47 4.23 -8.78
CA ASP A 170 -6.07 3.88 -8.54
C ASP A 170 -5.40 3.48 -9.86
N ILE A 171 -4.10 3.76 -9.97
CA ILE A 171 -3.26 3.35 -11.09
C ILE A 171 -2.17 2.42 -10.56
N VAL A 172 -2.04 1.24 -11.16
CA VAL A 172 -0.90 0.35 -10.92
C VAL A 172 -0.09 0.27 -12.20
N THR A 173 1.23 0.44 -12.09
CA THR A 173 2.13 0.27 -13.24
C THR A 173 3.53 -0.16 -12.82
N ASP A 174 4.17 -0.99 -13.64
CA ASP A 174 5.60 -1.30 -13.57
C ASP A 174 6.45 -0.49 -14.58
N GLY A 175 5.78 0.48 -15.25
CA GLY A 175 6.36 1.30 -16.31
C GLY A 175 6.10 0.76 -17.72
N GLN A 176 5.84 -0.54 -17.87
CA GLN A 176 5.50 -1.19 -19.15
C GLN A 176 4.01 -1.54 -19.20
N ARG A 177 3.54 -2.31 -18.22
CA ARG A 177 2.12 -2.66 -18.04
C ARG A 177 1.46 -1.64 -17.12
N SER A 178 0.19 -1.38 -17.34
CA SER A 178 -0.57 -0.44 -16.51
C SER A 178 -2.02 -0.91 -16.37
N TRP A 179 -2.59 -0.65 -15.20
CA TRP A 179 -3.97 -0.95 -14.87
C TRP A 179 -4.64 0.25 -14.21
N CYS A 180 -5.91 0.44 -14.52
CA CYS A 180 -6.81 1.36 -13.85
C CYS A 180 -7.78 0.57 -12.98
N LEU A 181 -7.95 1.00 -11.74
CA LEU A 181 -8.82 0.38 -10.76
C LEU A 181 -9.84 1.42 -10.26
N PRO A 182 -10.98 1.53 -10.96
CA PRO A 182 -12.07 2.44 -10.57
C PRO A 182 -12.87 1.88 -9.39
N GLY A 183 -13.83 2.68 -8.92
CA GLY A 183 -14.75 2.30 -7.85
C GLY A 183 -14.22 2.60 -6.46
N GLY A 184 -14.82 1.96 -5.48
CA GLY A 184 -14.60 2.28 -4.08
C GLY A 184 -15.56 3.34 -3.56
N SER A 185 -15.34 3.81 -2.34
CA SER A 185 -16.17 4.79 -1.63
C SER A 185 -15.39 6.05 -1.31
N ASP A 186 -16.00 7.21 -1.48
CA ASP A 186 -15.45 8.51 -1.07
C ASP A 186 -15.29 8.63 0.46
N LEU A 187 -16.03 7.82 1.24
CA LEU A 187 -15.89 7.74 2.69
C LEU A 187 -14.51 7.27 3.14
N MET A 188 -13.73 6.65 2.25
CA MET A 188 -12.33 6.30 2.52
C MET A 188 -11.49 7.53 2.91
N SER A 189 -11.79 8.69 2.35
CA SER A 189 -11.10 9.95 2.70
C SER A 189 -11.46 10.47 4.09
N SER A 190 -12.58 10.02 4.65
CA SER A 190 -13.07 10.41 5.98
C SER A 190 -12.59 9.48 7.10
N VAL A 191 -11.82 8.44 6.77
CA VAL A 191 -11.26 7.47 7.73
C VAL A 191 -9.74 7.51 7.62
N THR A 192 -9.07 7.89 8.73
CA THR A 192 -7.60 7.93 8.73
C THR A 192 -7.00 6.54 8.52
N GLY A 193 -5.89 6.49 7.80
CA GLY A 193 -5.11 5.26 7.65
C GLY A 193 -5.54 4.32 6.52
N THR A 194 -6.60 4.64 5.76
CA THR A 194 -7.06 3.79 4.64
C THR A 194 -5.97 3.57 3.59
N GLY A 195 -5.10 4.57 3.36
CA GLY A 195 -3.91 4.44 2.52
C GLY A 195 -2.85 3.52 3.13
N CYS A 196 -2.55 3.65 4.42
CA CYS A 196 -1.60 2.78 5.13
C CYS A 196 -2.10 1.32 5.15
N MET A 197 -3.40 1.13 5.31
CA MET A 197 -4.05 -0.18 5.22
C MET A 197 -3.93 -0.79 3.81
N LEU A 198 -4.07 0.01 2.75
CA LEU A 198 -3.82 -0.44 1.37
C LEU A 198 -2.36 -0.92 1.20
N SER A 199 -1.40 -0.24 1.82
CA SER A 199 0.00 -0.67 1.79
C SER A 199 0.21 -2.03 2.47
N VAL A 200 -0.52 -2.31 3.55
CA VAL A 200 -0.52 -3.65 4.18
C VAL A 200 -1.11 -4.70 3.25
N LEU A 201 -2.22 -4.40 2.57
CA LEU A 201 -2.80 -5.30 1.57
C LEU A 201 -1.82 -5.60 0.42
N CYS A 202 -1.04 -4.59 -0.02
CA CYS A 202 0.02 -4.82 -1.00
C CYS A 202 1.04 -5.87 -0.48
N GLY A 203 1.44 -5.78 0.79
CA GLY A 203 2.31 -6.78 1.42
C GLY A 203 1.66 -8.16 1.52
N VAL A 204 0.39 -8.22 1.92
CA VAL A 204 -0.37 -9.47 2.02
C VAL A 204 -0.45 -10.19 0.68
N PHE A 205 -0.80 -9.48 -0.41
CA PHE A 205 -0.89 -10.12 -1.72
C PHE A 205 0.49 -10.40 -2.32
N ALA A 206 1.51 -9.56 -2.08
CA ALA A 206 2.87 -9.82 -2.54
C ALA A 206 3.51 -11.06 -1.88
N ALA A 207 3.04 -11.47 -0.69
CA ALA A 207 3.48 -12.69 -0.04
C ALA A 207 3.01 -13.98 -0.73
N VAL A 208 1.99 -13.90 -1.62
CA VAL A 208 1.42 -15.05 -2.34
C VAL A 208 1.43 -14.88 -3.87
N GLU A 209 1.61 -13.67 -4.38
CA GLU A 209 1.70 -13.35 -5.80
C GLU A 209 3.11 -12.82 -6.13
N PRO A 210 3.92 -13.58 -6.89
CA PRO A 210 5.30 -13.20 -7.17
C PRO A 210 5.45 -11.96 -8.07
N ASP A 211 4.45 -11.67 -8.91
CA ASP A 211 4.44 -10.47 -9.76
C ASP A 211 3.97 -9.27 -8.95
N GLY A 212 4.89 -8.37 -8.60
CA GLY A 212 4.58 -7.19 -7.77
C GLY A 212 3.47 -6.30 -8.36
N ALA A 213 3.37 -6.21 -9.68
CA ALA A 213 2.30 -5.43 -10.31
C ALA A 213 0.94 -6.12 -10.14
N ARG A 214 0.86 -7.44 -10.31
CA ARG A 214 -0.38 -8.18 -10.06
C ARG A 214 -0.76 -8.16 -8.58
N ALA A 215 0.21 -8.25 -7.67
CA ALA A 215 -0.03 -8.12 -6.23
C ALA A 215 -0.64 -6.76 -5.87
N ALA A 216 -0.11 -5.67 -6.44
CA ALA A 216 -0.64 -4.33 -6.24
C ALA A 216 -2.05 -4.16 -6.84
N VAL A 217 -2.32 -4.75 -8.01
CA VAL A 217 -3.66 -4.78 -8.63
C VAL A 217 -4.65 -5.50 -7.73
N LEU A 218 -4.28 -6.69 -7.22
CA LEU A 218 -5.14 -7.45 -6.29
C LEU A 218 -5.43 -6.64 -5.02
N ALA A 219 -4.41 -6.02 -4.42
CA ALA A 219 -4.55 -5.22 -3.20
C ALA A 219 -5.52 -4.03 -3.41
N SER A 220 -5.32 -3.26 -4.47
CA SER A 220 -6.17 -2.11 -4.78
C SER A 220 -7.60 -2.54 -5.12
N ALA A 221 -7.78 -3.52 -6.01
CA ALA A 221 -9.11 -4.02 -6.38
C ALA A 221 -9.86 -4.58 -5.17
N PHE A 222 -9.19 -5.36 -4.32
CA PHE A 222 -9.78 -5.88 -3.07
C PHE A 222 -10.25 -4.74 -2.16
N TRP A 223 -9.43 -3.72 -1.97
CA TRP A 223 -9.74 -2.60 -1.10
C TRP A 223 -10.90 -1.75 -1.64
N LYS A 224 -10.95 -1.54 -2.97
CA LYS A 224 -12.08 -0.88 -3.65
C LYS A 224 -13.40 -1.65 -3.45
N VAL A 225 -13.40 -2.98 -3.64
CA VAL A 225 -14.59 -3.82 -3.40
C VAL A 225 -15.01 -3.77 -1.93
N CYS A 226 -14.08 -3.91 -0.99
CA CYS A 226 -14.39 -3.81 0.44
C CYS A 226 -15.00 -2.44 0.80
N SER A 227 -14.47 -1.35 0.24
CA SER A 227 -14.99 -0.01 0.54
C SER A 227 -16.39 0.24 -0.03
N SER A 228 -16.70 -0.27 -1.22
CA SER A 228 -18.05 -0.19 -1.78
C SER A 228 -19.07 -0.98 -0.92
N ARG A 229 -18.71 -2.19 -0.50
CA ARG A 229 -19.56 -3.00 0.42
C ARG A 229 -19.73 -2.34 1.78
N ALA A 230 -18.68 -1.71 2.29
CA ALA A 230 -18.72 -1.00 3.57
C ALA A 230 -19.64 0.23 3.51
N GLU A 231 -19.66 0.95 2.40
CA GLU A 231 -20.57 2.08 2.18
C GLU A 231 -22.03 1.63 2.17
N GLU A 232 -22.35 0.56 1.44
CA GLU A 232 -23.67 -0.05 1.42
C GLU A 232 -24.10 -0.49 2.83
N ALA A 233 -23.23 -1.18 3.56
CA ALA A 233 -23.50 -1.64 4.93
C ALA A 233 -23.62 -0.49 5.93
N ALA A 234 -22.89 0.61 5.73
CA ALA A 234 -23.00 1.80 6.57
C ALA A 234 -24.34 2.53 6.40
N ALA A 235 -25.01 2.39 5.26
CA ALA A 235 -26.35 2.93 5.00
C ALA A 235 -26.51 4.41 5.42
N GLY A 236 -25.50 5.26 5.14
CA GLY A 236 -25.51 6.69 5.47
C GLY A 236 -25.22 7.05 6.94
N ARG A 237 -24.86 6.08 7.80
CA ARG A 237 -24.62 6.30 9.23
C ARG A 237 -23.30 7.02 9.55
N GLY A 238 -22.42 7.22 8.58
CA GLY A 238 -21.19 7.99 8.74
C GLY A 238 -19.89 7.17 8.91
N PRO A 239 -18.72 7.85 9.06
CA PRO A 239 -17.40 7.24 8.93
C PRO A 239 -17.07 6.21 10.01
N GLY A 240 -17.62 6.31 11.21
CA GLY A 240 -17.40 5.33 12.28
C GLY A 240 -18.00 3.97 11.92
N THR A 241 -19.25 3.93 11.45
CA THR A 241 -19.91 2.71 10.98
C THR A 241 -19.24 2.19 9.71
N PHE A 242 -18.89 3.07 8.78
CA PHE A 242 -18.15 2.72 7.58
C PHE A 242 -16.81 2.03 7.90
N ARG A 243 -16.03 2.57 8.86
CA ARG A 243 -14.76 1.97 9.27
C ARG A 243 -14.94 0.54 9.82
N THR A 244 -15.97 0.30 10.63
CA THR A 244 -16.27 -1.03 11.14
C THR A 244 -16.69 -1.96 9.99
N ALA A 245 -17.61 -1.53 9.14
CA ALA A 245 -18.07 -2.28 7.99
C ALA A 245 -16.94 -2.60 6.98
N LEU A 246 -15.94 -1.72 6.88
CA LEU A 246 -14.76 -1.94 6.03
C LEU A 246 -13.91 -3.13 6.51
N MET A 247 -13.74 -3.28 7.83
CA MET A 247 -13.05 -4.44 8.41
C MET A 247 -13.88 -5.73 8.24
N ASP A 248 -15.20 -5.66 8.43
CA ASP A 248 -16.10 -6.78 8.23
C ASP A 248 -16.09 -7.24 6.76
N ALA A 249 -16.13 -6.29 5.81
CA ALA A 249 -16.04 -6.59 4.38
C ALA A 249 -14.70 -7.28 4.05
N ALA A 250 -13.58 -6.81 4.59
CA ALA A 250 -12.27 -7.43 4.36
C ALA A 250 -12.21 -8.87 4.91
N GLY A 251 -12.85 -9.14 6.04
CA GLY A 251 -12.88 -10.47 6.64
C GLY A 251 -13.82 -11.45 5.95
N THR A 252 -14.90 -10.96 5.34
CA THR A 252 -15.98 -11.82 4.82
C THR A 252 -15.99 -11.99 3.30
N LEU A 253 -15.33 -11.09 2.55
CA LEU A 253 -15.29 -11.14 1.08
C LEU A 253 -14.66 -12.46 0.60
N THR A 254 -15.40 -13.26 -0.16
CA THR A 254 -14.90 -14.50 -0.77
C THR A 254 -14.14 -14.22 -2.07
N ALA A 255 -13.26 -15.14 -2.51
CA ALA A 255 -12.56 -15.00 -3.78
C ALA A 255 -13.51 -14.97 -4.99
N GLY A 256 -14.64 -15.70 -4.92
CA GLY A 256 -15.66 -15.68 -5.96
C GLY A 256 -16.38 -14.33 -6.06
N GLU A 257 -16.79 -13.74 -4.92
CA GLU A 257 -17.36 -12.39 -4.89
C GLU A 257 -16.35 -11.34 -5.31
N PHE A 258 -15.09 -11.46 -4.86
CA PHE A 258 -14.00 -10.56 -5.26
C PHE A 258 -13.84 -10.55 -6.79
N ALA A 259 -13.78 -11.73 -7.42
CA ALA A 259 -13.67 -11.84 -8.88
C ALA A 259 -14.88 -11.25 -9.61
N ALA A 260 -16.09 -11.39 -9.06
CA ALA A 260 -17.32 -10.88 -9.66
C ALA A 260 -17.47 -9.36 -9.56
N LEU A 261 -16.94 -8.74 -8.48
CA LEU A 261 -17.15 -7.32 -8.17
C LEU A 261 -15.95 -6.44 -8.55
N ALA A 262 -14.76 -7.01 -8.71
CA ALA A 262 -13.56 -6.25 -9.02
C ALA A 262 -13.64 -5.60 -10.41
N GLN A 263 -13.36 -4.30 -10.45
CA GLN A 263 -13.27 -3.53 -11.69
C GLN A 263 -11.81 -3.25 -11.99
N ILE A 264 -11.28 -3.90 -13.01
CA ILE A 264 -9.87 -3.80 -13.43
C ILE A 264 -9.83 -3.57 -14.92
N ARG A 265 -9.19 -2.47 -15.36
CA ARG A 265 -8.95 -2.17 -16.77
C ARG A 265 -7.45 -2.18 -17.03
N GLU A 266 -6.99 -3.07 -17.88
CA GLU A 266 -5.62 -3.06 -18.41
C GLU A 266 -5.52 -2.02 -19.53
N LEU A 267 -4.41 -1.24 -19.57
CA LEU A 267 -4.22 -0.06 -20.42
C LEU A 267 -3.17 -0.30 -21.50
#